data_ff403bebca7cbe441409ba0eb5b7d8ab
#
_entry.id   ff403bebca7cbe441409ba0eb5b7d8ab
#
_cell.length_a   1.000
_cell.length_b   1.000
_cell.length_c   1.000
_cell.angle_alpha   90.00
_cell.angle_beta   90.00
_cell.angle_gamma   90.00
#
_symmetry.space_group_name_H-M   'P 1'
#
loop_
_entity.id
_entity.type
_entity.pdbx_description
1 polymer ?
#
loop_
_entity_poly.entity_id
_entity_poly.type
_entity_poly.pdbx_seq_one_letter_code
_entity_poly.pdbx_strand_id
1 'polypeptide(L)'
;MLAVLLSPVSQAATQAATQAAFDPLLEEHQSLWLQGGQAVTPPAPDSDASLAADLTIHAALDLPEIRPLLLRYSRQHPERVLHYVNRSALGLEAQYLQAPLTPQADLMISSAMGLQYRLANQGHALALEAPNLAAWPANSRWRDELYAMSFEPIVMVARRDALKRLADLDGLRNPRDVLRSHRDFWHLLETRREQLRGRIISYDPRRSGSGFTYAVSDARQSPRYWTLVRAMGQADARLVSTTGAMLEALASGEVDIAYNLVGPYAVTFARAHPELVVIVPEDYVLIQRRLAFVPQQAPHPEAGEAFLDWWLSLQGQQAVASDSQLGALHPEVRGEGSAQHMREQLGDALRPIEIGPGLLATLDRLKQASFLSRWVLEFEAPAPFAGEASQGQGQGQGQGQGQIQGQAPSATQPELNQ
;
A
#
# COMPACT_ATOMS: atom_id res chain seq x y z
N MET A 1 -0.31 55.51 21.22
CA MET A 1 -0.44 54.58 20.10
C MET A 1 0.91 53.90 19.88
N LEU A 2 1.10 52.75 20.48
CA LEU A 2 2.32 51.96 20.34
C LEU A 2 1.96 50.73 19.45
N ALA A 3 2.45 50.70 18.23
CA ALA A 3 2.30 49.57 17.35
C ALA A 3 3.39 48.52 17.69
N VAL A 4 2.94 47.37 18.19
CA VAL A 4 3.81 46.20 18.41
C VAL A 4 4.00 45.51 17.09
N LEU A 5 5.19 45.61 16.49
CA LEU A 5 5.65 44.81 15.36
C LEU A 5 5.96 43.41 15.88
N LEU A 6 5.09 42.46 15.64
CA LEU A 6 5.37 41.04 15.83
C LEU A 6 6.23 40.54 14.68
N SER A 7 7.44 40.08 15.01
CA SER A 7 8.46 39.58 14.08
C SER A 7 8.07 38.22 13.50
N PRO A 8 8.40 37.93 12.22
CA PRO A 8 8.07 36.66 11.54
C PRO A 8 8.91 35.44 11.95
N VAL A 9 9.68 35.54 13.04
CA VAL A 9 10.58 34.48 13.53
C VAL A 9 9.84 33.33 14.22
N SER A 10 8.59 33.56 14.67
CA SER A 10 7.81 32.58 15.46
C SER A 10 7.20 31.45 14.61
N GLN A 11 6.90 31.66 13.32
CA GLN A 11 6.29 30.62 12.48
C GLN A 11 7.30 29.62 11.92
N ALA A 12 8.52 30.03 11.63
CA ALA A 12 9.58 29.14 11.16
C ALA A 12 10.07 28.16 12.24
N ALA A 13 10.08 28.61 13.51
CA ALA A 13 10.48 27.76 14.65
C ALA A 13 9.41 26.69 14.96
N THR A 14 8.13 26.98 14.76
CA THR A 14 7.03 26.02 14.99
C THR A 14 6.96 24.97 13.86
N GLN A 15 7.29 25.33 12.62
CA GLN A 15 7.39 24.37 11.51
C GLN A 15 8.65 23.47 11.61
N ALA A 16 9.76 23.95 12.14
CA ALA A 16 10.97 23.16 12.37
C ALA A 16 10.80 22.11 13.50
N ALA A 17 9.96 22.41 14.50
CA ALA A 17 9.69 21.47 15.60
C ALA A 17 8.77 20.29 15.19
N THR A 18 8.04 20.40 14.08
CA THR A 18 7.15 19.32 13.57
C THR A 18 7.85 18.40 12.58
N GLN A 19 9.09 18.66 12.21
CA GLN A 19 9.97 17.79 11.43
C GLN A 19 11.03 17.14 12.31
N ALA A 20 10.64 16.54 13.43
CA ALA A 20 11.47 15.48 14.00
C ALA A 20 11.58 14.40 12.90
N ALA A 21 12.78 14.20 12.37
CA ALA A 21 13.05 13.20 11.36
C ALA A 21 12.50 11.86 11.89
N PHE A 22 11.57 11.23 11.17
CA PHE A 22 11.05 9.91 11.51
C PHE A 22 12.26 8.97 11.56
N ASP A 23 12.59 8.47 12.76
CA ASP A 23 13.61 7.45 12.96
C ASP A 23 12.92 6.09 13.03
N PRO A 24 13.00 5.27 11.98
CA PRO A 24 12.34 3.97 11.94
C PRO A 24 12.88 2.97 12.96
N LEU A 25 14.00 3.26 13.61
CA LEU A 25 14.59 2.39 14.65
C LEU A 25 13.99 2.64 16.03
N LEU A 26 13.45 3.83 16.28
CA LEU A 26 12.81 4.20 17.54
C LEU A 26 11.32 3.82 17.58
N GLU A 27 10.83 3.14 16.54
CA GLU A 27 9.43 2.73 16.45
C GLU A 27 9.13 1.61 17.47
N GLU A 28 8.03 1.77 18.21
CA GLU A 28 7.50 0.69 19.05
C GLU A 28 7.10 -0.51 18.18
N HIS A 29 7.40 -1.71 18.66
CA HIS A 29 7.09 -2.96 17.99
C HIS A 29 6.32 -3.90 18.91
N GLN A 30 5.46 -4.71 18.30
CA GLN A 30 4.73 -5.78 19.01
C GLN A 30 5.47 -7.10 18.84
N SER A 31 5.51 -7.92 19.86
CA SER A 31 6.06 -9.26 19.77
C SER A 31 5.12 -10.31 20.35
N LEU A 32 5.24 -11.55 19.87
CA LEU A 32 4.46 -12.70 20.31
C LEU A 32 5.37 -13.93 20.36
N TRP A 33 5.37 -14.60 21.51
CA TRP A 33 6.06 -15.87 21.71
C TRP A 33 5.04 -17.00 21.77
N LEU A 34 5.27 -18.07 21.03
CA LEU A 34 4.36 -19.22 20.94
C LEU A 34 5.10 -20.54 21.09
N GLN A 35 4.47 -21.49 21.77
CA GLN A 35 4.86 -22.89 21.76
C GLN A 35 3.61 -23.78 21.89
N GLY A 36 3.50 -24.83 21.07
CA GLY A 36 2.36 -25.74 21.08
C GLY A 36 1.01 -25.05 20.84
N GLY A 37 1.00 -23.92 20.14
CA GLY A 37 -0.21 -23.13 19.89
C GLY A 37 -0.68 -22.26 21.06
N GLN A 38 0.17 -22.07 22.08
CA GLN A 38 -0.11 -21.20 23.22
C GLN A 38 0.91 -20.07 23.30
N ALA A 39 0.47 -18.92 23.79
CA ALA A 39 1.38 -17.83 24.10
C ALA A 39 2.23 -18.21 25.31
N VAL A 40 3.54 -18.02 25.19
CA VAL A 40 4.51 -18.26 26.28
C VAL A 40 5.20 -16.95 26.66
N THR A 41 5.67 -16.87 27.91
CA THR A 41 6.41 -15.71 28.38
C THR A 41 7.83 -15.73 27.77
N PRO A 42 8.31 -14.60 27.24
CA PRO A 42 9.70 -14.52 26.78
C PRO A 42 10.65 -14.81 27.93
N PRO A 43 11.84 -15.39 27.64
CA PRO A 43 12.87 -15.58 28.65
C PRO A 43 13.29 -14.25 29.27
N ALA A 44 13.56 -14.24 30.60
CA ALA A 44 14.10 -13.06 31.25
C ALA A 44 15.50 -12.74 30.68
N PRO A 45 15.86 -11.48 30.45
CA PRO A 45 17.13 -11.08 29.85
C PRO A 45 18.38 -11.65 30.54
N ASP A 46 18.28 -11.96 31.84
CA ASP A 46 19.36 -12.40 32.69
C ASP A 46 19.32 -13.90 33.06
N SER A 47 18.42 -14.68 32.45
CA SER A 47 18.34 -16.12 32.77
C SER A 47 19.25 -16.93 31.85
N ASP A 48 20.19 -17.68 32.41
CA ASP A 48 21.00 -18.66 31.69
C ASP A 48 20.21 -19.82 31.04
N ALA A 49 18.93 -19.93 31.36
CA ALA A 49 18.00 -20.84 30.72
C ALA A 49 17.28 -20.10 29.58
N SER A 50 18.02 -19.70 28.54
CA SER A 50 17.43 -19.11 27.38
C SER A 50 16.51 -20.14 26.69
N LEU A 51 15.19 -19.93 26.74
CA LEU A 51 14.32 -20.34 25.67
C LEU A 51 14.74 -19.53 24.44
N ALA A 52 15.84 -19.92 23.78
CA ALA A 52 16.15 -19.39 22.47
C ALA A 52 14.97 -19.73 21.57
N ALA A 53 14.49 -18.79 20.79
CA ALA A 53 13.48 -19.11 19.79
C ALA A 53 14.12 -20.04 18.75
N ASP A 54 13.44 -21.14 18.42
CA ASP A 54 13.85 -22.02 17.32
C ASP A 54 13.50 -21.42 15.97
N LEU A 55 12.59 -20.44 15.95
CA LEU A 55 12.18 -19.70 14.76
C LEU A 55 11.85 -18.26 15.15
N THR A 56 12.59 -17.30 14.63
CA THR A 56 12.31 -15.86 14.77
C THR A 56 11.85 -15.28 13.44
N ILE A 57 10.64 -14.68 13.42
CA ILE A 57 10.05 -14.04 12.24
C ILE A 57 9.96 -12.53 12.50
N HIS A 58 10.62 -11.73 11.69
CA HIS A 58 10.43 -10.29 11.66
C HIS A 58 9.53 -9.91 10.48
N ALA A 59 8.46 -9.18 10.77
CA ALA A 59 7.46 -8.88 9.74
C ALA A 59 6.87 -7.47 9.82
N ALA A 60 6.60 -6.90 8.66
CA ALA A 60 5.69 -5.78 8.51
C ALA A 60 4.28 -6.30 8.20
N LEU A 61 3.69 -6.99 9.18
CA LEU A 61 2.37 -7.61 9.12
C LEU A 61 1.80 -7.66 10.54
N ASP A 62 0.68 -6.98 10.77
CA ASP A 62 0.12 -6.82 12.11
C ASP A 62 -0.37 -8.14 12.72
N LEU A 63 -0.22 -8.27 14.04
CA LEU A 63 -0.55 -9.49 14.77
C LEU A 63 -1.97 -10.01 14.54
N PRO A 64 -3.04 -9.18 14.50
CA PRO A 64 -4.38 -9.68 14.26
C PRO A 64 -4.51 -10.47 12.95
N GLU A 65 -3.77 -10.08 11.92
CA GLU A 65 -3.86 -10.69 10.58
C GLU A 65 -3.11 -12.02 10.48
N ILE A 66 -1.96 -12.14 11.15
CA ILE A 66 -1.10 -13.33 11.04
C ILE A 66 -1.30 -14.31 12.21
N ARG A 67 -1.77 -13.84 13.37
CA ARG A 67 -1.85 -14.64 14.60
C ARG A 67 -2.56 -15.98 14.43
N PRO A 68 -3.69 -16.11 13.71
CA PRO A 68 -4.34 -17.41 13.51
C PRO A 68 -3.41 -18.42 12.80
N LEU A 69 -2.63 -17.96 11.84
CA LEU A 69 -1.70 -18.78 11.07
C LEU A 69 -0.47 -19.20 11.92
N LEU A 70 0.08 -18.27 12.71
CA LEU A 70 1.15 -18.59 13.66
C LEU A 70 0.72 -19.61 14.69
N LEU A 71 -0.49 -19.48 15.24
CA LEU A 71 -1.06 -20.46 16.17
C LEU A 71 -1.26 -21.83 15.54
N ARG A 72 -1.70 -21.88 14.27
CA ARG A 72 -1.86 -23.14 13.54
C ARG A 72 -0.50 -23.81 13.32
N TYR A 73 0.51 -23.07 12.84
CA TYR A 73 1.86 -23.59 12.66
C TYR A 73 2.46 -24.11 13.98
N SER A 74 2.37 -23.31 15.06
CA SER A 74 2.88 -23.67 16.38
C SER A 74 2.21 -24.93 16.97
N ARG A 75 0.92 -25.19 16.69
CA ARG A 75 0.24 -26.44 17.09
C ARG A 75 0.75 -27.66 16.32
N GLN A 76 1.16 -27.47 15.05
CA GLN A 76 1.71 -28.55 14.23
C GLN A 76 3.16 -28.85 14.56
N HIS A 77 3.86 -27.89 15.19
CA HIS A 77 5.27 -27.96 15.60
C HIS A 77 5.40 -27.61 17.10
N PRO A 78 4.81 -28.45 18.00
CA PRO A 78 4.73 -28.12 19.44
C PRO A 78 6.12 -28.14 20.13
N GLU A 79 7.11 -28.77 19.52
CA GLU A 79 8.51 -28.80 19.96
C GLU A 79 9.22 -27.46 19.75
N ARG A 80 8.72 -26.60 18.86
CA ARG A 80 9.39 -25.36 18.48
C ARG A 80 8.86 -24.15 19.25
N VAL A 81 9.78 -23.33 19.72
CA VAL A 81 9.49 -21.99 20.24
C VAL A 81 9.57 -21.00 19.09
N LEU A 82 8.45 -20.35 18.79
CA LEU A 82 8.33 -19.35 17.74
C LEU A 82 8.30 -17.95 18.37
N HIS A 83 9.14 -17.05 17.89
CA HIS A 83 9.14 -15.64 18.22
C HIS A 83 8.75 -14.80 16.99
N TYR A 84 7.69 -14.05 17.10
CA TYR A 84 7.22 -13.13 16.07
C TYR A 84 7.40 -11.68 16.50
N VAL A 85 7.97 -10.84 15.62
CA VAL A 85 8.20 -9.41 15.85
C VAL A 85 7.57 -8.62 14.73
N ASN A 86 6.57 -7.78 15.06
CA ASN A 86 5.96 -6.86 14.11
C ASN A 86 6.67 -5.51 14.15
N ARG A 87 6.99 -4.97 12.95
CA ARG A 87 7.59 -3.65 12.75
C ARG A 87 6.95 -2.98 11.53
N SER A 88 7.15 -1.67 11.38
CA SER A 88 6.86 -1.03 10.10
C SER A 88 7.81 -1.54 9.00
N ALA A 89 7.42 -1.36 7.73
CA ALA A 89 8.25 -1.82 6.62
C ALA A 89 9.61 -1.10 6.56
N LEU A 90 9.66 0.17 6.92
CA LEU A 90 10.90 0.95 6.99
C LEU A 90 11.73 0.57 8.22
N GLY A 91 11.09 0.36 9.38
CA GLY A 91 11.75 -0.10 10.59
C GLY A 91 12.39 -1.48 10.42
N LEU A 92 11.69 -2.39 9.74
CA LEU A 92 12.19 -3.73 9.42
C LEU A 92 13.48 -3.67 8.58
N GLU A 93 13.49 -2.87 7.51
CA GLU A 93 14.66 -2.71 6.64
C GLU A 93 15.79 -1.99 7.36
N ALA A 94 15.50 -0.89 8.07
CA ALA A 94 16.50 -0.11 8.78
C ALA A 94 17.23 -0.96 9.85
N GLN A 95 16.49 -1.73 10.63
CA GLN A 95 17.06 -2.64 11.62
C GLN A 95 17.96 -3.69 10.96
N TYR A 96 17.48 -4.32 9.89
CA TYR A 96 18.26 -5.34 9.19
C TYR A 96 19.56 -4.79 8.63
N LEU A 97 19.54 -3.61 8.01
CA LEU A 97 20.74 -2.99 7.43
C LEU A 97 21.73 -2.47 8.47
N GLN A 98 21.28 -2.11 9.69
CA GLN A 98 22.17 -1.65 10.76
C GLN A 98 22.88 -2.79 11.50
N ALA A 99 22.30 -3.98 11.52
CA ALA A 99 22.84 -5.12 12.23
C ALA A 99 23.13 -6.31 11.30
N PRO A 100 23.85 -6.12 10.16
CA PRO A 100 24.06 -7.20 9.19
C PRO A 100 24.89 -8.36 9.75
N LEU A 101 25.66 -8.12 10.83
CA LEU A 101 26.53 -9.12 11.46
C LEU A 101 25.85 -9.86 12.62
N THR A 102 24.70 -9.40 13.07
CA THR A 102 23.90 -10.05 14.12
C THR A 102 22.46 -10.19 13.62
N PRO A 103 22.19 -11.08 12.66
CA PRO A 103 20.84 -11.29 12.18
C PRO A 103 19.95 -11.73 13.34
N GLN A 104 18.79 -11.11 13.43
CA GLN A 104 17.83 -11.35 14.50
C GLN A 104 16.60 -12.11 14.01
N ALA A 105 16.57 -12.50 12.73
CA ALA A 105 15.45 -13.16 12.11
C ALA A 105 15.88 -14.34 11.26
N ASP A 106 15.08 -15.40 11.32
CA ASP A 106 15.17 -16.56 10.44
C ASP A 106 14.28 -16.38 9.19
N LEU A 107 13.29 -15.49 9.28
CA LEU A 107 12.42 -15.13 8.15
C LEU A 107 12.04 -13.65 8.23
N MET A 108 12.11 -12.98 7.09
CA MET A 108 11.65 -11.60 6.93
C MET A 108 10.44 -11.52 6.00
N ILE A 109 9.37 -10.82 6.44
CA ILE A 109 8.12 -10.67 5.69
C ILE A 109 7.76 -9.18 5.60
N SER A 110 7.48 -8.66 4.38
CA SER A 110 7.05 -7.26 4.24
C SER A 110 6.12 -7.03 3.06
N SER A 111 5.21 -6.07 3.22
CA SER A 111 4.36 -5.52 2.16
C SER A 111 5.07 -4.47 1.29
N ALA A 112 6.19 -3.90 1.76
CA ALA A 112 7.03 -3.00 0.97
C ALA A 112 7.87 -3.79 -0.03
N MET A 113 7.22 -4.27 -1.09
CA MET A 113 7.79 -5.18 -2.09
C MET A 113 9.14 -4.71 -2.64
N GLY A 114 9.28 -3.40 -2.90
CA GLY A 114 10.52 -2.82 -3.43
C GLY A 114 11.69 -2.97 -2.46
N LEU A 115 11.47 -2.75 -1.16
CA LEU A 115 12.52 -2.88 -0.14
C LEU A 115 12.98 -4.33 -0.01
N GLN A 116 12.04 -5.28 0.05
CA GLN A 116 12.35 -6.71 0.08
C GLN A 116 13.11 -7.17 -1.18
N TYR A 117 12.64 -6.75 -2.34
CA TYR A 117 13.31 -7.06 -3.61
C TYR A 117 14.73 -6.48 -3.65
N ARG A 118 14.94 -5.26 -3.11
CA ARG A 118 16.27 -4.64 -3.02
C ARG A 118 17.21 -5.49 -2.17
N LEU A 119 16.77 -5.90 -0.99
CA LEU A 119 17.58 -6.74 -0.09
C LEU A 119 17.96 -8.06 -0.77
N ALA A 120 17.01 -8.78 -1.34
CA ALA A 120 17.28 -10.02 -2.05
C ALA A 120 18.25 -9.81 -3.24
N ASN A 121 18.03 -8.76 -4.05
CA ASN A 121 18.91 -8.45 -5.19
C ASN A 121 20.34 -8.04 -4.76
N GLN A 122 20.53 -7.59 -3.54
CA GLN A 122 21.84 -7.27 -2.95
C GLN A 122 22.54 -8.48 -2.30
N GLY A 123 21.93 -9.67 -2.39
CA GLY A 123 22.51 -10.90 -1.85
C GLY A 123 22.23 -11.14 -0.37
N HIS A 124 21.19 -10.50 0.18
CA HIS A 124 20.81 -10.68 1.58
C HIS A 124 19.88 -11.88 1.82
N ALA A 125 19.39 -12.53 0.75
CA ALA A 125 18.49 -13.67 0.83
C ALA A 125 19.21 -14.98 0.49
N LEU A 126 18.86 -16.05 1.20
CA LEU A 126 19.30 -17.42 0.86
C LEU A 126 18.48 -17.97 -0.30
N ALA A 127 19.13 -18.74 -1.17
CA ALA A 127 18.43 -19.59 -2.12
C ALA A 127 17.88 -20.82 -1.38
N LEU A 128 16.61 -21.14 -1.59
CA LEU A 128 15.87 -22.17 -0.88
C LEU A 128 15.48 -23.31 -1.84
N GLU A 129 15.44 -24.55 -1.34
CA GLU A 129 15.23 -25.74 -2.18
C GLU A 129 14.03 -26.59 -1.76
N ALA A 130 13.28 -26.21 -0.72
CA ALA A 130 12.15 -26.99 -0.22
C ALA A 130 11.07 -27.23 -1.30
N PRO A 131 10.33 -28.35 -1.27
CA PRO A 131 9.49 -28.78 -2.40
C PRO A 131 8.40 -27.79 -2.81
N ASN A 132 7.68 -27.18 -1.85
CA ASN A 132 6.63 -26.21 -2.17
C ASN A 132 7.21 -24.90 -2.72
N LEU A 133 8.40 -24.51 -2.28
CA LEU A 133 9.14 -23.34 -2.78
C LEU A 133 9.57 -23.57 -4.23
N ALA A 134 10.15 -24.72 -4.54
CA ALA A 134 10.56 -25.09 -5.89
C ALA A 134 9.37 -25.15 -6.87
N ALA A 135 8.19 -25.59 -6.40
CA ALA A 135 6.95 -25.67 -7.18
C ALA A 135 6.21 -24.34 -7.28
N TRP A 136 6.58 -23.29 -6.50
CA TRP A 136 5.86 -22.03 -6.47
C TRP A 136 5.85 -21.32 -7.84
N PRO A 137 4.72 -20.71 -8.26
CA PRO A 137 4.63 -20.09 -9.58
C PRO A 137 5.73 -19.05 -9.84
N ALA A 138 6.36 -19.11 -11.01
CA ALA A 138 7.50 -18.25 -11.38
C ALA A 138 7.19 -16.73 -11.29
N ASN A 139 5.94 -16.32 -11.53
CA ASN A 139 5.50 -14.93 -11.40
C ASN A 139 5.24 -14.51 -9.95
N SER A 140 5.36 -15.43 -9.00
CA SER A 140 5.17 -15.22 -7.56
C SER A 140 6.45 -15.45 -6.75
N ARG A 141 7.59 -15.61 -7.44
CA ARG A 141 8.92 -15.68 -6.84
C ARG A 141 9.96 -14.94 -7.68
N TRP A 142 11.09 -14.63 -7.11
CA TRP A 142 12.23 -14.09 -7.83
C TRP A 142 13.47 -14.89 -7.44
N ARG A 143 14.06 -15.54 -8.44
CA ARG A 143 15.03 -16.62 -8.25
C ARG A 143 14.43 -17.65 -7.27
N ASP A 144 15.25 -18.33 -6.50
CA ASP A 144 14.81 -19.18 -5.40
C ASP A 144 15.10 -18.49 -4.04
N GLU A 145 15.02 -17.18 -4.01
CA GLU A 145 15.46 -16.33 -2.89
C GLU A 145 14.32 -15.49 -2.28
N LEU A 146 13.29 -15.13 -3.07
CA LEU A 146 12.22 -14.22 -2.63
C LEU A 146 10.86 -14.73 -3.11
N TYR A 147 9.91 -14.84 -2.19
CA TYR A 147 8.62 -15.49 -2.44
C TYR A 147 7.45 -14.59 -2.05
N ALA A 148 6.44 -14.51 -2.94
CA ALA A 148 5.15 -13.91 -2.61
C ALA A 148 4.33 -14.87 -1.75
N MET A 149 3.79 -14.38 -0.65
CA MET A 149 3.04 -15.18 0.33
C MET A 149 1.53 -14.95 0.27
N SER A 150 1.08 -13.84 -0.32
CA SER A 150 -0.31 -13.39 -0.28
C SER A 150 -0.72 -12.66 -1.55
N PHE A 151 -2.03 -12.45 -1.70
CA PHE A 151 -2.66 -11.72 -2.81
C PHE A 151 -3.66 -10.71 -2.25
N GLU A 152 -3.24 -9.45 -2.07
CA GLU A 152 -3.94 -8.46 -1.30
C GLU A 152 -4.39 -7.28 -2.16
N PRO A 153 -5.71 -7.05 -2.33
CA PRO A 153 -6.21 -5.88 -3.04
C PRO A 153 -5.96 -4.61 -2.23
N ILE A 154 -5.64 -3.53 -2.93
CA ILE A 154 -5.63 -2.19 -2.35
C ILE A 154 -6.99 -1.57 -2.58
N VAL A 155 -7.60 -1.10 -1.50
CA VAL A 155 -9.01 -0.70 -1.45
C VAL A 155 -9.18 0.75 -0.98
N MET A 156 -10.38 1.27 -1.12
CA MET A 156 -10.87 2.44 -0.40
C MET A 156 -11.78 2.01 0.74
N VAL A 157 -11.88 2.83 1.79
CA VAL A 157 -12.85 2.62 2.87
C VAL A 157 -13.56 3.94 3.11
N ALA A 158 -14.86 3.87 3.27
CA ALA A 158 -15.68 5.06 3.56
C ALA A 158 -16.66 4.78 4.71
N ARG A 159 -17.03 5.85 5.42
CA ARG A 159 -18.12 5.81 6.37
C ARG A 159 -19.46 5.71 5.65
N ARG A 160 -20.33 4.84 6.10
CA ARG A 160 -21.67 4.61 5.53
C ARG A 160 -22.55 5.86 5.57
N ASP A 161 -22.50 6.60 6.68
CA ASP A 161 -23.24 7.86 6.86
C ASP A 161 -22.70 8.96 5.93
N ALA A 162 -21.42 9.00 5.66
CA ALA A 162 -20.83 9.92 4.68
C ALA A 162 -21.26 9.59 3.25
N LEU A 163 -21.21 8.31 2.85
CA LEU A 163 -21.71 7.87 1.54
C LEU A 163 -23.19 8.23 1.35
N LYS A 164 -24.03 8.02 2.40
CA LYS A 164 -25.44 8.38 2.34
C LYS A 164 -25.62 9.89 2.16
N ARG A 165 -24.92 10.69 2.95
CA ARG A 165 -24.96 12.16 2.87
C ARG A 165 -24.56 12.68 1.48
N LEU A 166 -23.50 12.11 0.88
CA LEU A 166 -23.03 12.47 -0.46
C LEU A 166 -24.02 12.00 -1.53
N ALA A 167 -24.60 10.81 -1.39
CA ALA A 167 -25.63 10.31 -2.32
C ALA A 167 -26.87 11.19 -2.34
N ASP A 168 -27.34 11.62 -1.17
CA ASP A 168 -28.50 12.52 -1.04
C ASP A 168 -28.22 13.87 -1.76
N LEU A 169 -26.99 14.40 -1.66
CA LEU A 169 -26.57 15.62 -2.35
C LEU A 169 -26.53 15.47 -3.88
N ASP A 170 -26.22 14.28 -4.37
CA ASP A 170 -26.13 13.97 -5.81
C ASP A 170 -27.44 13.37 -6.38
N GLY A 171 -28.47 13.19 -5.54
CA GLY A 171 -29.75 12.59 -5.92
C GLY A 171 -29.67 11.10 -6.26
N LEU A 172 -28.65 10.39 -5.75
CA LEU A 172 -28.42 8.97 -5.99
C LEU A 172 -29.28 8.12 -5.06
N ARG A 173 -29.91 7.06 -5.61
CA ARG A 173 -30.75 6.14 -4.83
C ARG A 173 -29.93 5.18 -3.97
N ASN A 174 -28.76 4.75 -4.46
CA ASN A 174 -27.88 3.83 -3.77
C ASN A 174 -26.62 4.57 -3.31
N PRO A 175 -26.35 4.67 -2.00
CA PRO A 175 -25.15 5.32 -1.49
C PRO A 175 -23.83 4.71 -1.98
N ARG A 176 -23.83 3.45 -2.40
CA ARG A 176 -22.65 2.79 -2.97
C ARG A 176 -22.26 3.34 -4.35
N ASP A 177 -23.19 3.97 -5.08
CA ASP A 177 -22.92 4.53 -6.41
C ASP A 177 -22.10 5.82 -6.35
N VAL A 178 -21.93 6.40 -5.15
CA VAL A 178 -21.14 7.61 -4.91
C VAL A 178 -19.65 7.38 -5.15
N LEU A 179 -19.15 6.20 -4.76
CA LEU A 179 -17.73 5.89 -4.74
C LEU A 179 -17.49 4.43 -5.12
N ARG A 180 -17.21 4.18 -6.41
CA ARG A 180 -16.94 2.84 -6.95
C ARG A 180 -15.57 2.74 -7.60
N SER A 181 -14.95 3.87 -7.96
CA SER A 181 -13.73 3.91 -8.74
C SER A 181 -12.81 5.06 -8.32
N HIS A 182 -11.55 5.05 -8.77
CA HIS A 182 -10.63 6.17 -8.60
C HIS A 182 -11.16 7.43 -9.31
N ARG A 183 -11.88 7.24 -10.43
CA ARG A 183 -12.55 8.32 -11.14
C ARG A 183 -13.66 8.97 -10.31
N ASP A 184 -14.50 8.17 -9.65
CA ASP A 184 -15.55 8.68 -8.78
C ASP A 184 -14.95 9.42 -7.60
N PHE A 185 -13.88 8.88 -7.00
CA PHE A 185 -13.17 9.53 -5.90
C PHE A 185 -12.62 10.90 -6.32
N TRP A 186 -11.95 10.97 -7.47
CA TRP A 186 -11.49 12.24 -8.01
C TRP A 186 -12.65 13.22 -8.25
N HIS A 187 -13.76 12.75 -8.85
CA HIS A 187 -14.94 13.57 -9.11
C HIS A 187 -15.57 14.14 -7.83
N LEU A 188 -15.66 13.33 -6.78
CA LEU A 188 -16.11 13.79 -5.47
C LEU A 188 -15.22 14.90 -4.90
N LEU A 189 -13.90 14.74 -4.98
CA LEU A 189 -12.96 15.75 -4.52
C LEU A 189 -13.07 17.07 -5.31
N GLU A 190 -13.37 17.02 -6.60
CA GLU A 190 -13.60 18.21 -7.42
C GLU A 190 -14.94 18.89 -7.12
N THR A 191 -16.02 18.11 -7.00
CA THR A 191 -17.40 18.66 -6.91
C THR A 191 -17.86 18.88 -5.48
N ARG A 192 -17.28 18.18 -4.49
CA ARG A 192 -17.68 18.20 -3.08
C ARG A 192 -16.51 18.57 -2.15
N ARG A 193 -15.53 19.33 -2.65
CA ARG A 193 -14.30 19.70 -1.91
C ARG A 193 -14.58 20.27 -0.54
N GLU A 194 -15.49 21.23 -0.44
CA GLU A 194 -15.78 21.90 0.84
C GLU A 194 -16.43 20.96 1.86
N GLN A 195 -17.27 20.01 1.41
CA GLN A 195 -17.88 18.98 2.27
C GLN A 195 -16.87 17.93 2.73
N LEU A 196 -15.80 17.73 1.94
CA LEU A 196 -14.75 16.74 2.20
C LEU A 196 -13.46 17.34 2.79
N ARG A 197 -13.43 18.65 3.00
CA ARG A 197 -12.24 19.33 3.56
C ARG A 197 -11.85 18.76 4.93
N GLY A 198 -10.62 18.25 5.03
CA GLY A 198 -10.11 17.58 6.22
C GLY A 198 -10.77 16.23 6.54
N ARG A 199 -11.62 15.70 5.63
CA ARG A 199 -12.38 14.45 5.82
C ARG A 199 -11.79 13.27 5.03
N ILE A 200 -10.67 13.47 4.35
CA ILE A 200 -9.95 12.46 3.58
C ILE A 200 -8.68 12.07 4.30
N ILE A 201 -8.28 10.80 4.21
CA ILE A 201 -7.01 10.30 4.74
C ILE A 201 -6.35 9.35 3.76
N SER A 202 -5.03 9.40 3.66
CA SER A 202 -4.23 8.49 2.84
C SER A 202 -2.83 8.31 3.44
N TYR A 203 -2.02 7.44 2.80
CA TYR A 203 -0.61 7.32 3.16
C TYR A 203 0.19 8.58 2.80
N ASP A 204 1.16 8.88 3.66
CA ASP A 204 2.29 9.74 3.31
C ASP A 204 3.38 8.88 2.63
N PRO A 205 3.59 9.02 1.31
CA PRO A 205 4.57 8.20 0.59
C PRO A 205 6.02 8.48 1.01
N ARG A 206 6.27 9.58 1.74
CA ARG A 206 7.59 9.93 2.30
C ARG A 206 7.90 9.10 3.56
N ARG A 207 6.86 8.64 4.28
CA ARG A 207 6.95 7.99 5.59
C ARG A 207 6.45 6.54 5.59
N SER A 208 5.90 6.06 4.48
CA SER A 208 5.36 4.71 4.33
C SER A 208 5.96 4.02 3.11
N GLY A 209 6.69 2.92 3.32
CA GLY A 209 7.24 2.11 2.22
C GLY A 209 6.13 1.49 1.35
N SER A 210 5.05 1.03 1.96
CA SER A 210 3.86 0.54 1.24
C SER A 210 3.16 1.69 0.53
N GLY A 211 2.94 2.82 1.20
CA GLY A 211 2.34 4.02 0.59
C GLY A 211 3.13 4.53 -0.61
N PHE A 212 4.47 4.51 -0.54
CA PHE A 212 5.33 4.84 -1.69
C PHE A 212 5.12 3.86 -2.85
N THR A 213 5.07 2.55 -2.55
CA THR A 213 4.85 1.51 -3.56
C THR A 213 3.50 1.70 -4.27
N TYR A 214 2.42 2.01 -3.53
CA TYR A 214 1.10 2.24 -4.12
C TYR A 214 1.07 3.54 -4.93
N ALA A 215 1.62 4.63 -4.43
CA ALA A 215 1.70 5.90 -5.13
C ALA A 215 2.40 5.78 -6.48
N VAL A 216 3.54 5.08 -6.53
CA VAL A 216 4.27 4.80 -7.78
C VAL A 216 3.46 3.90 -8.72
N SER A 217 2.77 2.89 -8.16
CA SER A 217 1.95 1.97 -8.94
C SER A 217 0.74 2.66 -9.55
N ASP A 218 0.02 3.49 -8.79
CA ASP A 218 -1.08 4.31 -9.28
C ASP A 218 -0.65 5.28 -10.38
N ALA A 219 0.50 5.95 -10.21
CA ALA A 219 1.04 6.86 -11.22
C ALA A 219 1.40 6.16 -12.54
N ARG A 220 1.70 4.84 -12.49
CA ARG A 220 1.94 4.01 -13.68
C ARG A 220 0.63 3.55 -14.32
N GLN A 221 -0.40 3.28 -13.52
CA GLN A 221 -1.71 2.83 -14.01
C GLN A 221 -2.51 3.96 -14.65
N SER A 222 -2.44 5.16 -14.08
CA SER A 222 -3.26 6.27 -14.55
C SER A 222 -2.52 7.62 -14.52
N PRO A 223 -2.44 8.35 -15.64
CA PRO A 223 -1.92 9.71 -15.65
C PRO A 223 -2.78 10.67 -14.80
N ARG A 224 -4.05 10.32 -14.53
CA ARG A 224 -4.95 11.07 -13.65
C ARG A 224 -4.56 10.98 -12.16
N TYR A 225 -3.67 10.08 -11.79
CA TYR A 225 -3.17 9.99 -10.43
C TYR A 225 -2.65 11.33 -9.89
N TRP A 226 -1.95 12.09 -10.69
CA TRP A 226 -1.42 13.39 -10.30
C TRP A 226 -2.51 14.43 -10.02
N THR A 227 -3.59 14.41 -10.81
CA THR A 227 -4.76 15.26 -10.53
C THR A 227 -5.50 14.82 -9.29
N LEU A 228 -5.54 13.52 -9.00
CA LEU A 228 -6.11 12.99 -7.75
C LEU A 228 -5.28 13.43 -6.54
N VAL A 229 -3.93 13.35 -6.61
CA VAL A 229 -3.04 13.84 -5.55
C VAL A 229 -3.28 15.31 -5.25
N ARG A 230 -3.39 16.15 -6.30
CA ARG A 230 -3.70 17.57 -6.18
C ARG A 230 -5.07 17.80 -5.52
N ALA A 231 -6.09 17.07 -5.95
CA ALA A 231 -7.44 17.19 -5.40
C ALA A 231 -7.49 16.78 -3.92
N MET A 232 -6.74 15.73 -3.52
CA MET A 232 -6.59 15.35 -2.11
C MET A 232 -5.92 16.46 -1.29
N GLY A 233 -4.84 17.06 -1.79
CA GLY A 233 -4.18 18.18 -1.12
C GLY A 233 -5.10 19.39 -0.96
N GLN A 234 -5.84 19.76 -2.02
CA GLN A 234 -6.81 20.87 -1.99
C GLN A 234 -8.01 20.61 -1.07
N ALA A 235 -8.32 19.35 -0.77
CA ALA A 235 -9.30 18.95 0.21
C ALA A 235 -8.72 18.80 1.64
N ASP A 236 -7.50 19.27 1.88
CA ASP A 236 -6.78 19.16 3.16
C ASP A 236 -6.72 17.69 3.66
N ALA A 237 -6.43 16.73 2.77
CA ALA A 237 -6.36 15.33 3.14
C ALA A 237 -5.25 15.08 4.18
N ARG A 238 -5.57 14.28 5.20
CA ARG A 238 -4.61 13.87 6.23
C ARG A 238 -3.69 12.80 5.69
N LEU A 239 -2.43 12.84 6.10
CA LEU A 239 -1.41 11.88 5.68
C LEU A 239 -0.86 11.12 6.90
N VAL A 240 -0.85 9.78 6.81
CA VAL A 240 -0.36 8.88 7.85
C VAL A 240 0.55 7.80 7.29
N SER A 241 1.23 7.04 8.15
CA SER A 241 2.19 6.01 7.73
C SER A 241 1.63 4.59 7.69
N THR A 242 0.48 4.32 8.31
CA THR A 242 -0.07 2.97 8.48
C THR A 242 -1.54 2.86 8.10
N THR A 243 -1.98 1.66 7.68
CA THR A 243 -3.40 1.33 7.47
C THR A 243 -4.21 1.46 8.76
N GLY A 244 -3.64 0.99 9.90
CA GLY A 244 -4.31 1.05 11.20
C GLY A 244 -4.73 2.46 11.56
N ALA A 245 -3.82 3.45 11.44
CA ALA A 245 -4.13 4.86 11.71
C ALA A 245 -5.25 5.41 10.81
N MET A 246 -5.35 4.96 9.55
CA MET A 246 -6.47 5.35 8.68
C MET A 246 -7.79 4.76 9.15
N LEU A 247 -7.81 3.48 9.55
CA LEU A 247 -9.00 2.77 10.02
C LEU A 247 -9.51 3.34 11.34
N GLU A 248 -8.62 3.65 12.28
CA GLU A 248 -8.96 4.30 13.55
C GLU A 248 -9.57 5.68 13.34
N ALA A 249 -8.99 6.49 12.45
CA ALA A 249 -9.53 7.81 12.12
C ALA A 249 -10.92 7.75 11.45
N LEU A 250 -11.19 6.70 10.65
CA LEU A 250 -12.53 6.43 10.11
C LEU A 250 -13.51 6.02 11.21
N ALA A 251 -13.13 5.09 12.09
CA ALA A 251 -13.99 4.58 13.17
C ALA A 251 -14.34 5.69 14.17
N SER A 252 -13.37 6.55 14.53
CA SER A 252 -13.62 7.71 15.39
C SER A 252 -14.49 8.80 14.75
N GLY A 253 -14.68 8.74 13.42
CA GLY A 253 -15.43 9.75 12.67
C GLY A 253 -14.64 11.03 12.40
N GLU A 254 -13.32 11.02 12.60
CA GLU A 254 -12.46 12.16 12.26
C GLU A 254 -12.36 12.38 10.75
N VAL A 255 -12.47 11.31 9.95
CA VAL A 255 -12.46 11.35 8.50
C VAL A 255 -13.61 10.52 7.93
N ASP A 256 -13.96 10.77 6.66
CA ASP A 256 -15.07 10.11 5.97
C ASP A 256 -14.63 9.06 4.96
N ILE A 257 -13.50 9.30 4.30
CA ILE A 257 -12.99 8.43 3.23
C ILE A 257 -11.48 8.23 3.41
N ALA A 258 -11.04 6.99 3.32
CA ALA A 258 -9.63 6.63 3.28
C ALA A 258 -9.29 6.01 1.91
N TYR A 259 -8.12 6.38 1.38
CA TYR A 259 -7.62 5.98 0.07
C TYR A 259 -6.37 5.10 0.16
N ASN A 260 -6.32 4.05 -0.64
CA ASN A 260 -5.20 3.11 -0.76
C ASN A 260 -4.88 2.28 0.50
N LEU A 261 -5.91 1.76 1.18
CA LEU A 261 -5.72 0.85 2.30
C LEU A 261 -5.42 -0.57 1.84
N VAL A 262 -4.70 -1.30 2.67
CA VAL A 262 -4.52 -2.76 2.51
C VAL A 262 -5.84 -3.46 2.80
N GLY A 263 -6.39 -4.15 1.80
CA GLY A 263 -7.71 -4.77 1.86
C GLY A 263 -7.94 -5.73 3.03
N PRO A 264 -7.04 -6.69 3.32
CA PRO A 264 -7.11 -7.56 4.48
C PRO A 264 -7.41 -6.82 5.79
N TYR A 265 -6.65 -5.76 6.09
CA TYR A 265 -6.87 -4.96 7.30
C TYR A 265 -8.22 -4.27 7.30
N ALA A 266 -8.58 -3.70 6.14
CA ALA A 266 -9.87 -3.03 5.99
C ALA A 266 -11.05 -3.99 6.23
N VAL A 267 -11.00 -5.20 5.67
CA VAL A 267 -12.05 -6.22 5.82
C VAL A 267 -12.12 -6.73 7.25
N THR A 268 -10.99 -7.05 7.88
CA THR A 268 -10.93 -7.50 9.28
C THR A 268 -11.52 -6.43 10.20
N PHE A 269 -11.08 -5.18 10.04
CA PHE A 269 -11.51 -4.07 10.89
C PHE A 269 -13.01 -3.75 10.71
N ALA A 270 -13.51 -3.76 9.48
CA ALA A 270 -14.92 -3.47 9.17
C ALA A 270 -15.89 -4.50 9.74
N ARG A 271 -15.46 -5.71 10.09
CA ARG A 271 -16.30 -6.70 10.79
C ARG A 271 -16.74 -6.24 12.18
N ALA A 272 -15.87 -5.52 12.89
CA ALA A 272 -16.15 -4.92 14.19
C ALA A 272 -16.76 -3.51 14.07
N HIS A 273 -16.70 -2.89 12.87
CA HIS A 273 -17.09 -1.52 12.58
C HIS A 273 -18.10 -1.45 11.43
N PRO A 274 -19.40 -1.80 11.69
CA PRO A 274 -20.43 -1.87 10.63
C PRO A 274 -20.75 -0.51 9.99
N GLU A 275 -20.32 0.59 10.60
CA GLU A 275 -20.37 1.93 10.03
C GLU A 275 -19.41 2.12 8.86
N LEU A 276 -18.43 1.23 8.66
CA LEU A 276 -17.47 1.29 7.57
C LEU A 276 -17.91 0.44 6.37
N VAL A 277 -17.56 0.88 5.18
CA VAL A 277 -17.79 0.19 3.91
C VAL A 277 -16.46 0.05 3.19
N VAL A 278 -16.04 -1.19 2.96
CA VAL A 278 -14.87 -1.49 2.11
C VAL A 278 -15.29 -1.43 0.65
N ILE A 279 -14.55 -0.71 -0.15
CA ILE A 279 -14.82 -0.46 -1.57
C ILE A 279 -13.64 -0.93 -2.39
N VAL A 280 -13.86 -1.97 -3.19
CA VAL A 280 -12.88 -2.44 -4.18
C VAL A 280 -13.12 -1.61 -5.45
N PRO A 281 -12.13 -0.84 -5.95
CA PRO A 281 -12.33 -0.01 -7.13
C PRO A 281 -12.66 -0.83 -8.39
N GLU A 282 -13.63 -0.35 -9.19
CA GLU A 282 -14.08 -1.06 -10.40
C GLU A 282 -13.21 -0.77 -11.63
N ASP A 283 -12.51 0.37 -11.66
CA ASP A 283 -11.68 0.79 -12.81
C ASP A 283 -10.32 0.09 -12.85
N TYR A 284 -9.64 -0.05 -11.72
CA TYR A 284 -8.49 -0.92 -11.52
C TYR A 284 -8.26 -1.18 -10.04
N VAL A 285 -7.67 -2.32 -9.70
CA VAL A 285 -7.32 -2.70 -8.34
C VAL A 285 -5.85 -3.08 -8.29
N LEU A 286 -5.05 -2.30 -7.59
CA LEU A 286 -3.68 -2.68 -7.30
C LEU A 286 -3.69 -3.93 -6.41
N ILE A 287 -2.89 -4.91 -6.76
CA ILE A 287 -2.67 -6.10 -5.95
C ILE A 287 -1.24 -6.07 -5.44
N GLN A 288 -1.11 -5.89 -4.14
CA GLN A 288 0.17 -6.12 -3.49
C GLN A 288 0.34 -7.59 -3.15
N ARG A 289 1.60 -7.98 -2.94
CA ARG A 289 1.99 -9.29 -2.40
C ARG A 289 2.93 -9.04 -1.22
N ARG A 290 2.75 -9.78 -0.15
CA ARG A 290 3.79 -9.79 0.87
C ARG A 290 4.90 -10.67 0.39
N LEU A 291 6.11 -10.13 0.45
CA LEU A 291 7.30 -10.87 0.06
C LEU A 291 8.03 -11.37 1.29
N ALA A 292 8.55 -12.58 1.21
CA ALA A 292 9.33 -13.20 2.27
C ALA A 292 10.64 -13.75 1.73
N PHE A 293 11.68 -13.72 2.56
CA PHE A 293 12.94 -14.36 2.33
C PHE A 293 13.60 -14.81 3.65
N VAL A 294 14.41 -15.85 3.58
CA VAL A 294 15.31 -16.26 4.68
C VAL A 294 16.59 -15.44 4.55
N PRO A 295 16.99 -14.66 5.58
CA PRO A 295 18.23 -13.91 5.54
C PRO A 295 19.46 -14.80 5.36
N GLN A 296 20.46 -14.31 4.61
CA GLN A 296 21.72 -15.03 4.35
C GLN A 296 22.46 -15.44 5.64
N GLN A 297 22.24 -14.72 6.72
CA GLN A 297 22.88 -14.97 8.00
C GLN A 297 21.85 -15.32 9.09
N ALA A 298 20.72 -15.94 8.71
CA ALA A 298 19.71 -16.39 9.65
C ALA A 298 20.33 -17.33 10.70
N PRO A 299 20.01 -17.19 11.99
CA PRO A 299 20.48 -18.13 13.03
C PRO A 299 20.00 -19.57 12.79
N HIS A 300 18.76 -19.74 12.35
CA HIS A 300 18.11 -21.04 12.09
C HIS A 300 17.49 -21.06 10.68
N PRO A 301 18.31 -21.05 9.60
CA PRO A 301 17.82 -20.92 8.24
C PRO A 301 16.84 -22.04 7.84
N GLU A 302 17.07 -23.27 8.33
CA GLU A 302 16.17 -24.40 8.07
C GLU A 302 14.79 -24.21 8.70
N ALA A 303 14.70 -23.52 9.85
CA ALA A 303 13.42 -23.22 10.49
C ALA A 303 12.65 -22.15 9.70
N GLY A 304 13.37 -21.13 9.20
CA GLY A 304 12.81 -20.11 8.29
C GLY A 304 12.28 -20.71 6.99
N GLU A 305 13.08 -21.59 6.35
CA GLU A 305 12.69 -22.32 5.15
C GLU A 305 11.48 -23.24 5.40
N ALA A 306 11.48 -24.01 6.49
CA ALA A 306 10.38 -24.91 6.83
C ALA A 306 9.07 -24.16 7.08
N PHE A 307 9.11 -22.98 7.73
CA PHE A 307 7.93 -22.15 7.90
C PHE A 307 7.42 -21.61 6.57
N LEU A 308 8.30 -21.13 5.71
CA LEU A 308 7.93 -20.62 4.40
C LEU A 308 7.39 -21.73 3.50
N ASP A 309 8.00 -22.92 3.51
CA ASP A 309 7.52 -24.09 2.77
C ASP A 309 6.13 -24.52 3.24
N TRP A 310 5.91 -24.57 4.57
CA TRP A 310 4.57 -24.82 5.12
C TRP A 310 3.56 -23.76 4.66
N TRP A 311 3.92 -22.47 4.73
CA TRP A 311 3.01 -21.39 4.31
C TRP A 311 2.63 -21.49 2.84
N LEU A 312 3.57 -21.87 1.97
CA LEU A 312 3.35 -21.99 0.54
C LEU A 312 2.78 -23.36 0.12
N SER A 313 2.70 -24.33 1.02
CA SER A 313 2.01 -25.60 0.76
C SER A 313 0.52 -25.40 0.53
N LEU A 314 -0.14 -26.37 -0.10
CA LEU A 314 -1.60 -26.35 -0.25
C LEU A 314 -2.32 -26.21 1.10
N GLN A 315 -1.85 -26.93 2.13
CA GLN A 315 -2.44 -26.86 3.47
C GLN A 315 -2.26 -25.47 4.13
N GLY A 316 -1.07 -24.91 4.02
CA GLY A 316 -0.78 -23.54 4.52
C GLY A 316 -1.62 -22.49 3.81
N GLN A 317 -1.72 -22.58 2.49
CA GLN A 317 -2.52 -21.65 1.69
C GLN A 317 -4.04 -21.83 1.87
N GLN A 318 -4.53 -23.03 2.16
CA GLN A 318 -5.90 -23.24 2.62
C GLN A 318 -6.15 -22.54 3.97
N ALA A 319 -5.18 -22.62 4.88
CA ALA A 319 -5.26 -21.87 6.14
C ALA A 319 -5.23 -20.36 5.92
N VAL A 320 -4.41 -19.87 4.98
CA VAL A 320 -4.42 -18.43 4.59
C VAL A 320 -5.82 -18.01 4.13
N ALA A 321 -6.48 -18.80 3.28
CA ALA A 321 -7.82 -18.49 2.78
C ALA A 321 -8.90 -18.55 3.87
N SER A 322 -8.82 -19.51 4.83
CA SER A 322 -9.86 -19.72 5.84
C SER A 322 -9.68 -18.91 7.12
N ASP A 323 -8.44 -18.73 7.55
CA ASP A 323 -8.12 -18.20 8.89
C ASP A 323 -7.63 -16.74 8.85
N SER A 324 -7.41 -16.18 7.65
CA SER A 324 -6.96 -14.80 7.47
C SER A 324 -7.71 -14.09 6.32
N GLN A 325 -7.40 -12.83 6.11
CA GLN A 325 -7.90 -12.05 4.96
C GLN A 325 -6.80 -11.80 3.92
N LEU A 326 -5.63 -12.44 4.05
CA LEU A 326 -4.44 -12.15 3.25
C LEU A 326 -4.56 -12.57 1.77
N GLY A 327 -5.50 -13.45 1.44
CA GLY A 327 -5.70 -13.95 0.09
C GLY A 327 -4.64 -14.99 -0.32
N ALA A 328 -5.10 -16.24 -0.48
CA ALA A 328 -4.25 -17.36 -0.87
C ALA A 328 -3.83 -17.29 -2.34
N LEU A 329 -2.55 -17.57 -2.62
CA LEU A 329 -1.96 -17.56 -3.96
C LEU A 329 -1.91 -18.94 -4.63
N HIS A 330 -1.97 -20.02 -3.84
CA HIS A 330 -1.80 -21.37 -4.37
C HIS A 330 -2.85 -21.70 -5.42
N PRO A 331 -2.45 -22.21 -6.60
CA PRO A 331 -3.36 -22.39 -7.74
C PRO A 331 -4.50 -23.39 -7.49
N GLU A 332 -4.38 -24.28 -6.52
CA GLU A 332 -5.43 -25.25 -6.15
C GLU A 332 -6.39 -24.74 -5.08
N VAL A 333 -6.12 -23.62 -4.43
CA VAL A 333 -7.05 -23.02 -3.46
C VAL A 333 -8.15 -22.28 -4.21
N ARG A 334 -9.40 -22.67 -3.94
CA ARG A 334 -10.60 -22.16 -4.59
C ARG A 334 -11.51 -21.43 -3.60
N GLY A 335 -12.45 -20.63 -4.13
CA GLY A 335 -13.46 -19.94 -3.35
C GLY A 335 -12.96 -18.66 -2.68
N GLU A 336 -13.80 -18.14 -1.79
CA GLU A 336 -13.53 -16.90 -1.06
C GLU A 336 -12.17 -16.95 -0.35
N GLY A 337 -11.46 -15.82 -0.35
CA GLY A 337 -10.10 -15.74 0.21
C GLY A 337 -8.99 -16.25 -0.71
N SER A 338 -9.27 -16.64 -1.97
CA SER A 338 -8.25 -17.04 -2.93
C SER A 338 -8.04 -16.00 -4.04
N ALA A 339 -6.80 -15.93 -4.53
CA ALA A 339 -6.45 -15.12 -5.71
C ALA A 339 -7.25 -15.53 -6.96
N GLN A 340 -7.63 -16.82 -7.07
CA GLN A 340 -8.43 -17.28 -8.19
C GLN A 340 -9.84 -16.67 -8.13
N HIS A 341 -10.51 -16.77 -6.99
CA HIS A 341 -11.85 -16.20 -6.83
C HIS A 341 -11.85 -14.69 -7.11
N MET A 342 -10.82 -13.99 -6.66
CA MET A 342 -10.66 -12.56 -6.94
C MET A 342 -10.47 -12.29 -8.44
N ARG A 343 -9.71 -13.13 -9.16
CA ARG A 343 -9.55 -13.03 -10.62
C ARG A 343 -10.87 -13.29 -11.35
N GLU A 344 -11.68 -14.22 -10.88
CA GLU A 344 -13.01 -14.52 -11.45
C GLU A 344 -13.98 -13.34 -11.27
N GLN A 345 -13.91 -12.65 -10.13
CA GLN A 345 -14.80 -11.51 -9.84
C GLN A 345 -14.37 -10.20 -10.51
N LEU A 346 -13.08 -9.89 -10.53
CA LEU A 346 -12.56 -8.59 -10.92
C LEU A 346 -11.92 -8.59 -12.32
N GLY A 347 -11.58 -9.77 -12.86
CA GLY A 347 -11.08 -9.94 -14.23
C GLY A 347 -9.95 -8.97 -14.56
N ASP A 348 -10.18 -8.21 -15.63
CA ASP A 348 -9.20 -7.27 -16.18
C ASP A 348 -8.99 -6.00 -15.33
N ALA A 349 -9.73 -5.81 -14.25
CA ALA A 349 -9.47 -4.70 -13.32
C ALA A 349 -8.21 -4.94 -12.44
N LEU A 350 -7.78 -6.19 -12.27
CA LEU A 350 -6.64 -6.51 -11.42
C LEU A 350 -5.31 -6.00 -12.00
N ARG A 351 -4.53 -5.34 -11.14
CA ARG A 351 -3.19 -4.83 -11.47
C ARG A 351 -2.17 -5.33 -10.43
N PRO A 352 -1.69 -6.57 -10.56
CA PRO A 352 -0.65 -7.07 -9.68
C PRO A 352 0.62 -6.24 -9.79
N ILE A 353 1.19 -5.87 -8.64
CA ILE A 353 2.52 -5.25 -8.60
C ILE A 353 3.54 -6.36 -8.87
N GLU A 354 4.26 -6.23 -9.98
CA GLU A 354 5.19 -7.25 -10.45
C GLU A 354 6.45 -7.34 -9.57
N ILE A 355 6.89 -8.59 -9.30
CA ILE A 355 8.17 -8.86 -8.62
C ILE A 355 9.26 -8.83 -9.69
N GLY A 356 10.09 -7.79 -9.69
CA GLY A 356 11.12 -7.67 -10.70
C GLY A 356 11.88 -6.33 -10.68
N PRO A 357 12.78 -6.13 -11.64
CA PRO A 357 13.65 -4.94 -11.70
C PRO A 357 12.90 -3.59 -11.69
N GLY A 358 11.62 -3.59 -12.09
CA GLY A 358 10.76 -2.42 -12.01
C GLY A 358 10.61 -1.87 -10.60
N LEU A 359 10.70 -2.72 -9.57
CA LEU A 359 10.69 -2.30 -8.17
C LEU A 359 11.95 -1.52 -7.81
N LEU A 360 13.14 -1.93 -8.30
CA LEU A 360 14.39 -1.21 -8.06
C LEU A 360 14.42 0.16 -8.74
N ALA A 361 13.83 0.25 -9.93
CA ALA A 361 13.80 1.50 -10.67
C ALA A 361 13.12 2.63 -9.90
N THR A 362 12.22 2.31 -8.98
CA THR A 362 11.54 3.27 -8.11
C THR A 362 12.32 3.59 -6.84
N LEU A 363 13.26 2.74 -6.46
CA LEU A 363 14.12 2.90 -5.27
C LEU A 363 15.47 3.57 -5.61
N ASP A 364 15.78 3.82 -6.88
CA ASP A 364 16.90 4.68 -7.26
C ASP A 364 16.73 6.05 -6.60
N ARG A 365 17.78 6.51 -5.90
CA ARG A 365 17.68 7.72 -5.06
C ARG A 365 17.21 8.95 -5.83
N LEU A 366 17.66 9.14 -7.06
CA LEU A 366 17.28 10.30 -7.87
C LEU A 366 15.83 10.18 -8.34
N LYS A 367 15.41 9.01 -8.79
CA LYS A 367 14.02 8.75 -9.21
C LYS A 367 13.06 8.84 -8.04
N GLN A 368 13.42 8.28 -6.88
CA GLN A 368 12.63 8.37 -5.66
C GLN A 368 12.48 9.84 -5.22
N ALA A 369 13.59 10.58 -5.15
CA ALA A 369 13.57 11.99 -4.79
C ALA A 369 12.74 12.82 -5.78
N SER A 370 12.89 12.57 -7.09
CA SER A 370 12.12 13.24 -8.14
C SER A 370 10.61 12.93 -8.04
N PHE A 371 10.26 11.66 -7.81
CA PHE A 371 8.86 11.25 -7.62
C PHE A 371 8.24 11.92 -6.39
N LEU A 372 8.93 11.85 -5.25
CA LEU A 372 8.45 12.46 -4.00
C LEU A 372 8.37 13.99 -4.10
N SER A 373 9.34 14.64 -4.73
CA SER A 373 9.28 16.09 -4.99
C SER A 373 8.07 16.47 -5.84
N ARG A 374 7.81 15.74 -6.92
CA ARG A 374 6.61 15.94 -7.74
C ARG A 374 5.34 15.68 -6.91
N TRP A 375 5.32 14.61 -6.12
CA TRP A 375 4.16 14.27 -5.30
C TRP A 375 3.83 15.40 -4.32
N VAL A 376 4.84 15.98 -3.65
CA VAL A 376 4.68 17.13 -2.75
C VAL A 376 4.18 18.35 -3.49
N LEU A 377 4.79 18.68 -4.64
CA LEU A 377 4.35 19.81 -5.47
C LEU A 377 2.88 19.68 -5.90
N GLU A 378 2.44 18.50 -6.29
CA GLU A 378 1.04 18.27 -6.68
C GLU A 378 0.11 18.34 -5.46
N PHE A 379 0.50 17.75 -4.32
CA PHE A 379 -0.31 17.74 -3.11
C PHE A 379 -0.44 19.14 -2.48
N GLU A 380 0.61 19.94 -2.51
CA GLU A 380 0.63 21.30 -1.95
C GLU A 380 0.16 22.38 -2.97
N ALA A 381 -0.22 21.97 -4.19
CA ALA A 381 -0.67 22.91 -5.20
C ALA A 381 -1.93 23.66 -4.76
N PRO A 382 -1.94 25.01 -4.82
CA PRO A 382 -3.08 25.79 -4.41
C PRO A 382 -4.33 25.47 -5.25
N ALA A 383 -5.50 25.61 -4.65
CA ALA A 383 -6.74 25.54 -5.41
C ALA A 383 -6.78 26.70 -6.43
N PRO A 384 -7.24 26.47 -7.67
CA PRO A 384 -7.41 27.56 -8.63
C PRO A 384 -8.34 28.62 -8.03
N PHE A 385 -7.95 29.88 -8.18
CA PHE A 385 -8.78 30.99 -7.73
C PHE A 385 -10.15 30.90 -8.40
N ALA A 386 -11.22 30.98 -7.61
CA ALA A 386 -12.62 30.91 -8.08
C ALA A 386 -13.01 32.01 -9.11
N GLY A 387 -12.07 32.88 -9.48
CA GLY A 387 -12.27 34.01 -10.41
C GLY A 387 -11.94 33.73 -11.88
N GLU A 388 -11.25 32.62 -12.22
CA GLU A 388 -10.82 32.40 -13.61
C GLU A 388 -11.78 31.52 -14.47
N ALA A 389 -12.76 30.89 -13.85
CA ALA A 389 -13.73 30.04 -14.56
C ALA A 389 -14.84 30.79 -15.30
N SER A 390 -14.94 32.13 -15.17
CA SER A 390 -16.05 32.94 -15.76
C SER A 390 -15.66 33.81 -16.95
N GLN A 391 -14.43 33.80 -17.46
CA GLN A 391 -14.00 34.62 -18.61
C GLN A 391 -13.82 33.89 -19.94
N GLY A 392 -14.21 32.60 -20.03
CA GLY A 392 -14.03 31.78 -21.24
C GLY A 392 -15.24 31.59 -22.12
N GLN A 393 -16.41 32.21 -21.84
CA GLN A 393 -17.57 32.15 -22.72
C GLN A 393 -18.18 33.53 -22.94
N GLY A 394 -17.74 34.20 -23.98
CA GLY A 394 -18.43 35.41 -24.48
C GLY A 394 -17.49 36.29 -25.28
N GLN A 395 -17.35 36.00 -26.55
CA GLN A 395 -17.29 36.97 -27.66
C GLN A 395 -16.80 36.24 -28.91
N GLY A 396 -17.70 36.10 -29.88
CA GLY A 396 -17.42 35.52 -31.19
C GLY A 396 -18.63 35.48 -32.10
N GLN A 397 -19.44 36.54 -32.11
CA GLN A 397 -20.35 36.83 -33.25
C GLN A 397 -20.00 38.21 -33.80
N GLY A 398 -19.49 38.23 -35.00
CA GLY A 398 -19.19 39.47 -35.74
C GLY A 398 -18.84 39.14 -37.18
N GLN A 399 -19.84 39.20 -38.00
CA GLN A 399 -19.93 39.27 -39.46
C GLN A 399 -18.65 39.69 -40.23
N GLY A 400 -18.43 38.99 -41.35
CA GLY A 400 -17.49 39.41 -42.40
C GLY A 400 -17.65 38.57 -43.66
N GLN A 401 -18.68 38.88 -44.50
CA GLN A 401 -18.76 38.39 -45.87
C GLN A 401 -17.61 39.05 -46.70
N GLY A 402 -16.88 38.22 -47.43
CA GLY A 402 -15.89 38.65 -48.42
C GLY A 402 -15.66 37.54 -49.42
N GLN A 403 -16.39 37.60 -50.56
CA GLN A 403 -16.11 36.82 -51.76
C GLN A 403 -14.75 37.25 -52.35
N ILE A 404 -13.90 36.31 -52.74
CA ILE A 404 -13.01 36.42 -53.91
C ILE A 404 -12.88 35.02 -54.54
N GLN A 405 -13.23 34.97 -55.81
CA GLN A 405 -13.03 33.88 -56.77
C GLN A 405 -11.56 33.71 -57.13
N GLY A 406 -11.19 32.50 -57.52
CA GLY A 406 -10.17 32.39 -58.55
C GLY A 406 -9.10 31.30 -58.40
N GLN A 407 -9.30 30.26 -59.22
CA GLN A 407 -8.27 29.48 -59.92
C GLN A 407 -7.40 28.47 -59.19
N ALA A 408 -7.66 27.22 -59.56
CA ALA A 408 -6.72 26.13 -59.54
C ALA A 408 -5.66 26.26 -60.64
N PRO A 409 -4.50 25.63 -60.50
CA PRO A 409 -4.09 24.64 -61.52
C PRO A 409 -3.60 23.31 -60.97
N SER A 410 -4.06 22.30 -61.67
CA SER A 410 -3.65 20.98 -62.08
C SER A 410 -2.25 20.44 -61.69
N ALA A 411 -2.27 19.23 -61.21
CA ALA A 411 -1.49 18.02 -61.56
C ALA A 411 0.04 18.07 -61.69
N THR A 412 0.71 17.19 -60.95
CA THR A 412 1.53 16.12 -61.55
C THR A 412 2.03 15.15 -60.43
N GLN A 413 1.64 13.90 -60.54
CA GLN A 413 2.39 12.77 -60.02
C GLN A 413 3.67 12.55 -60.86
N PRO A 414 4.69 11.97 -60.32
CA PRO A 414 5.14 10.74 -60.94
C PRO A 414 5.32 9.55 -59.99
N GLU A 415 5.15 8.44 -60.63
CA GLU A 415 5.27 7.05 -60.20
C GLU A 415 6.71 6.63 -59.84
N LEU A 416 6.74 5.57 -58.99
CA LEU A 416 7.52 4.32 -59.08
C LEU A 416 9.07 4.36 -59.16
N ASN A 417 9.67 3.64 -58.24
CA ASN A 417 10.42 2.40 -58.36
C ASN A 417 11.54 2.27 -57.30
N GLN A 418 11.50 1.23 -56.67
CA GLN A 418 12.32 0.08 -56.20
C GLN A 418 12.20 -0.12 -54.69
#